data_f386d7e9f38469310003efb55af46866
#
_entry.id   f386d7e9f38469310003efb55af46866
#
_cell.length_a   1.000
_cell.length_b   1.000
_cell.length_c   1.000
_cell.angle_alpha   90.00
_cell.angle_beta   90.00
_cell.angle_gamma   90.00
#
_symmetry.space_group_name_H-M   'P 1'
#
loop_
_entity.id
_entity.type
_entity.pdbx_description
1 polymer ?
#
loop_
_entity_poly.entity_id
_entity_poly.type
_entity_poly.pdbx_seq_one_letter_code
_entity_poly.pdbx_strand_id
1 'polypeptide(L)'
;QPYLQALGAATAATNVYAASAYAPITNLDAADMAYEWSYNGITSFNKVTMGQGELPQANVGGNSAPPQRTMQRVNLNTDDLSYSKMLSEHFPDYVNNLQLHDSLGRILKLDKNGNGTFKNYVKEFIVAAANKAAAQGTDLSKHTYLVRDNKTGAIKDINWEAYNHFVSRSKAPGAFDSRANDTGENNLFGTSTTDNNHFTITAAL
;
A
#
# COMPACT_ATOMS: atom_id res chain seq x y z
N GLN A 1 5.00 8.57 10.88
CA GLN A 1 5.81 7.83 11.86
C GLN A 1 7.02 8.59 12.34
N PRO A 2 7.92 9.06 11.49
CA PRO A 2 9.00 9.94 11.92
C PRO A 2 8.50 11.13 12.72
N TYR A 3 7.33 11.62 12.34
CA TYR A 3 6.66 12.69 13.04
C TYR A 3 6.19 12.27 14.43
N LEU A 4 5.60 11.08 14.57
CA LEU A 4 5.20 10.54 15.85
C LEU A 4 6.39 10.17 16.73
N GLN A 5 7.43 9.62 16.11
CA GLN A 5 8.70 9.39 16.80
C GLN A 5 9.30 10.71 17.29
N ALA A 6 9.22 11.78 16.50
CA ALA A 6 9.66 13.10 16.92
C ALA A 6 8.81 13.64 18.06
N LEU A 7 7.49 13.44 18.07
CA LEU A 7 6.61 13.80 19.19
C LEU A 7 6.91 12.97 20.44
N GLY A 8 7.03 11.65 20.27
CA GLY A 8 7.41 10.75 21.36
C GLY A 8 8.81 11.07 21.89
N ALA A 9 9.74 11.41 21.01
CA ALA A 9 11.06 11.84 21.37
C ALA A 9 11.07 13.16 22.14
N ALA A 10 10.23 14.11 21.76
CA ALA A 10 10.10 15.38 22.50
C ALA A 10 9.62 15.15 23.94
N THR A 11 8.68 14.20 24.13
CA THR A 11 8.21 13.83 25.48
C THR A 11 9.20 12.97 26.25
N ALA A 12 10.02 12.18 25.55
CA ALA A 12 11.03 11.29 26.14
C ALA A 12 12.40 11.97 26.32
N ALA A 13 12.52 13.27 26.11
CA ALA A 13 13.77 14.04 26.18
C ALA A 13 14.87 13.47 25.26
N THR A 14 14.50 12.92 24.10
CA THR A 14 15.47 12.46 23.10
C THR A 14 15.81 13.59 22.15
N ASN A 15 17.09 13.76 21.82
CA ASN A 15 17.57 14.83 20.94
C ASN A 15 17.43 14.43 19.46
N VAL A 16 16.19 14.33 18.94
CA VAL A 16 15.95 14.14 17.52
C VAL A 16 16.05 15.48 16.80
N TYR A 17 17.08 15.63 15.98
CA TYR A 17 17.33 16.87 15.24
C TYR A 17 16.51 16.95 13.95
N ALA A 18 16.38 15.85 13.24
CA ALA A 18 15.62 15.78 11.99
C ALA A 18 15.06 14.37 11.73
N ALA A 19 13.94 14.31 11.02
CA ALA A 19 13.35 13.07 10.55
C ALA A 19 13.06 13.18 9.05
N SER A 20 13.39 12.15 8.27
CA SER A 20 13.08 12.04 6.84
C SER A 20 12.23 10.82 6.62
N ALA A 21 11.07 11.00 5.99
CA ALA A 21 10.13 9.92 5.71
C ALA A 21 9.93 9.75 4.20
N TYR A 22 10.04 8.51 3.74
CA TYR A 22 9.79 8.14 2.34
C TYR A 22 8.48 7.38 2.27
N ALA A 23 7.48 7.96 1.60
CA ALA A 23 6.14 7.40 1.46
C ALA A 23 5.55 6.87 2.79
N PRO A 24 5.46 7.69 3.84
CA PRO A 24 4.94 7.25 5.13
C PRO A 24 3.44 6.97 5.02
N ILE A 25 2.97 5.98 5.77
CA ILE A 25 1.54 5.80 5.98
C ILE A 25 1.12 6.83 7.02
N THR A 26 0.26 7.76 6.62
CA THR A 26 -0.20 8.85 7.48
C THR A 26 -1.63 8.66 7.98
N ASN A 27 -2.37 7.73 7.39
CA ASN A 27 -3.72 7.38 7.78
C ASN A 27 -3.94 5.88 7.52
N LEU A 28 -4.06 5.08 8.60
CA LEU A 28 -4.18 3.63 8.49
C LEU A 28 -5.55 3.19 7.97
N ASP A 29 -6.63 3.87 8.35
CA ASP A 29 -7.98 3.60 7.82
C ASP A 29 -8.01 3.79 6.30
N ALA A 30 -7.45 4.89 5.82
CA ALA A 30 -7.38 5.17 4.39
C ALA A 30 -6.44 4.19 3.66
N ALA A 31 -5.37 3.73 4.33
CA ALA A 31 -4.48 2.73 3.77
C ALA A 31 -5.19 1.39 3.56
N ASP A 32 -6.02 0.95 4.52
CA ASP A 32 -6.83 -0.26 4.38
C ASP A 32 -7.85 -0.12 3.25
N MET A 33 -8.59 0.98 3.20
CA MET A 33 -9.56 1.24 2.12
C MET A 33 -8.88 1.27 0.74
N ALA A 34 -7.74 1.93 0.61
CA ALA A 34 -6.99 2.01 -0.65
C ALA A 34 -6.46 0.64 -1.08
N TYR A 35 -5.97 -0.15 -0.13
CA TYR A 35 -5.47 -1.49 -0.36
C TYR A 35 -6.60 -2.40 -0.88
N GLU A 36 -7.75 -2.40 -0.20
CA GLU A 36 -8.89 -3.21 -0.58
C GLU A 36 -9.53 -2.76 -1.90
N TRP A 37 -9.56 -1.46 -2.17
CA TRP A 37 -9.96 -0.94 -3.48
C TRP A 37 -9.03 -1.45 -4.60
N SER A 38 -7.73 -1.41 -4.37
CA SER A 38 -6.76 -1.87 -5.36
C SER A 38 -6.90 -3.36 -5.65
N TYR A 39 -7.06 -4.19 -4.61
CA TYR A 39 -7.14 -5.64 -4.70
C TYR A 39 -8.58 -6.18 -4.74
N ASN A 40 -9.57 -5.34 -5.05
CA ASN A 40 -10.97 -5.76 -5.13
C ASN A 40 -11.14 -6.93 -6.12
N GLY A 41 -11.82 -7.99 -5.66
CA GLY A 41 -12.01 -9.22 -6.42
C GLY A 41 -10.88 -10.26 -6.27
N ILE A 42 -9.77 -9.93 -5.63
CA ILE A 42 -8.69 -10.88 -5.36
C ILE A 42 -8.93 -11.57 -4.01
N THR A 43 -9.26 -12.85 -4.07
CA THR A 43 -9.77 -13.65 -2.95
C THR A 43 -8.69 -14.44 -2.21
N SER A 44 -7.41 -14.20 -2.48
CA SER A 44 -6.30 -14.86 -1.81
C SER A 44 -5.11 -13.92 -1.67
N PHE A 45 -4.26 -14.17 -0.68
CA PHE A 45 -3.05 -13.41 -0.48
C PHE A 45 -1.84 -14.34 -0.19
N ASN A 46 -0.65 -13.82 -0.40
CA ASN A 46 0.59 -14.52 -0.09
C ASN A 46 1.04 -14.13 1.33
N LYS A 47 0.72 -14.97 2.29
CA LYS A 47 1.21 -14.79 3.66
C LYS A 47 2.70 -15.06 3.70
N VAL A 48 3.46 -14.06 4.12
CA VAL A 48 4.90 -14.18 4.36
C VAL A 48 5.10 -14.53 5.83
N THR A 49 5.69 -15.69 6.09
CA THR A 49 6.11 -16.07 7.44
C THR A 49 7.63 -15.95 7.50
N MET A 50 8.10 -15.18 8.46
CA MET A 50 9.52 -15.15 8.81
C MET A 50 9.80 -16.43 9.61
N GLY A 51 10.77 -17.22 9.16
CA GLY A 51 11.24 -18.37 9.95
C GLY A 51 11.64 -17.89 11.34
N GLN A 52 11.41 -18.72 12.35
CA GLN A 52 11.89 -18.47 13.71
C GLN A 52 13.43 -18.57 13.72
N GLY A 53 14.08 -17.51 13.27
CA GLY A 53 15.48 -17.24 13.51
C GLY A 53 15.49 -15.99 14.38
N GLU A 54 16.33 -15.96 15.38
CA GLU A 54 16.59 -14.77 16.16
C GLU A 54 16.70 -13.57 15.25
N LEU A 55 16.04 -12.47 15.60
CA LEU A 55 16.28 -11.19 14.95
C LEU A 55 17.80 -11.05 14.82
N PRO A 56 18.35 -10.79 13.64
CA PRO A 56 19.77 -10.60 13.51
C PRO A 56 20.15 -9.49 14.49
N GLN A 57 20.78 -9.88 15.59
CA GLN A 57 21.54 -8.92 16.37
C GLN A 57 22.46 -8.26 15.36
N ALA A 58 22.50 -6.94 15.36
CA ALA A 58 23.39 -6.18 14.51
C ALA A 58 24.83 -6.54 14.88
N ASN A 59 25.29 -7.68 14.42
CA ASN A 59 26.67 -8.07 14.43
C ASN A 59 27.35 -7.28 13.33
N VAL A 60 27.90 -6.17 13.70
CA VAL A 60 28.86 -5.44 12.91
C VAL A 60 29.97 -6.42 12.54
N GLY A 61 29.90 -7.01 11.34
CA GLY A 61 30.95 -7.86 10.79
C GLY A 61 30.65 -9.35 10.57
N GLY A 62 29.42 -9.83 10.74
CA GLY A 62 29.08 -11.25 10.54
C GLY A 62 28.25 -11.50 9.27
N ASN A 63 28.68 -12.47 8.45
CA ASN A 63 27.89 -13.06 7.36
C ASN A 63 26.73 -13.90 7.94
N SER A 64 25.71 -13.27 8.48
CA SER A 64 24.47 -13.96 8.82
C SER A 64 23.62 -14.10 7.57
N ALA A 65 23.27 -15.34 7.22
CA ALA A 65 22.31 -15.59 6.13
C ALA A 65 20.99 -14.85 6.42
N PRO A 66 20.39 -14.21 5.41
CA PRO A 66 19.11 -13.55 5.62
C PRO A 66 18.07 -14.56 6.11
N PRO A 67 17.15 -14.16 7.01
CA PRO A 67 16.14 -15.05 7.53
C PRO A 67 15.33 -15.66 6.38
N GLN A 68 15.14 -16.97 6.41
CA GLN A 68 14.36 -17.66 5.39
C GLN A 68 12.91 -17.17 5.44
N ARG A 69 12.45 -16.61 4.33
CA ARG A 69 11.05 -16.21 4.15
C ARG A 69 10.31 -17.36 3.46
N THR A 70 9.28 -17.86 4.10
CA THR A 70 8.35 -18.78 3.44
C THR A 70 7.11 -18.01 3.01
N MET A 71 6.65 -18.27 1.79
CA MET A 71 5.40 -17.70 1.28
C MET A 71 4.37 -18.82 1.18
N GLN A 72 3.22 -18.61 1.78
CA GLN A 72 2.07 -19.50 1.70
C GLN A 72 0.89 -18.74 1.11
N ARG A 73 0.26 -19.31 0.09
CA ARG A 73 -0.99 -18.77 -0.44
C ARG A 73 -2.14 -19.14 0.49
N VAL A 74 -2.87 -18.14 0.94
CA VAL A 74 -4.02 -18.27 1.84
C VAL A 74 -5.25 -17.69 1.16
N ASN A 75 -6.35 -18.43 1.16
CA ASN A 75 -7.64 -17.91 0.69
C ASN A 75 -8.29 -17.06 1.79
N LEU A 76 -8.93 -15.98 1.38
CA LEU A 76 -9.77 -15.17 2.26
C LEU A 76 -11.01 -16.00 2.65
N ASN A 77 -11.37 -15.97 3.92
CA ASN A 77 -12.62 -16.54 4.40
C ASN A 77 -13.80 -15.61 4.12
N THR A 78 -15.02 -16.02 4.47
CA THR A 78 -16.25 -15.25 4.21
C THR A 78 -16.23 -13.89 4.91
N ASP A 79 -15.73 -13.84 6.14
CA ASP A 79 -15.68 -12.60 6.92
C ASP A 79 -14.64 -11.64 6.35
N ASP A 80 -13.46 -12.15 5.96
CA ASP A 80 -12.44 -11.38 5.26
C ASP A 80 -12.98 -10.80 3.94
N LEU A 81 -13.71 -11.59 3.16
CA LEU A 81 -14.29 -11.14 1.89
C LEU A 81 -15.32 -10.03 2.11
N SER A 82 -16.15 -10.16 3.13
CA SER A 82 -17.15 -9.15 3.50
C SER A 82 -16.49 -7.86 3.97
N TYR A 83 -15.45 -7.98 4.77
CA TYR A 83 -14.68 -6.84 5.27
C TYR A 83 -13.90 -6.14 4.13
N SER A 84 -13.23 -6.90 3.28
CA SER A 84 -12.57 -6.38 2.08
C SER A 84 -13.51 -5.58 1.19
N LYS A 85 -14.72 -6.13 0.94
CA LYS A 85 -15.75 -5.45 0.16
C LYS A 85 -16.16 -4.13 0.80
N MET A 86 -16.46 -4.14 2.10
CA MET A 86 -16.86 -2.93 2.83
C MET A 86 -15.78 -1.83 2.71
N LEU A 87 -14.52 -2.16 2.97
CA LEU A 87 -13.41 -1.21 2.86
C LEU A 87 -13.25 -0.66 1.43
N SER A 88 -13.33 -1.55 0.44
CA SER A 88 -13.25 -1.17 -0.97
C SER A 88 -14.38 -0.21 -1.40
N GLU A 89 -15.59 -0.41 -0.88
CA GLU A 89 -16.78 0.42 -1.19
C GLU A 89 -16.72 1.81 -0.53
N HIS A 90 -15.97 1.97 0.57
CA HIS A 90 -15.79 3.26 1.24
C HIS A 90 -14.69 4.13 0.59
N PHE A 91 -13.75 3.54 -0.12
CA PHE A 91 -12.62 4.28 -0.70
C PHE A 91 -13.03 5.35 -1.71
N PRO A 92 -14.01 5.15 -2.63
CA PRO A 92 -14.46 6.20 -3.53
C PRO A 92 -14.97 7.46 -2.82
N ASP A 93 -15.73 7.30 -1.75
CA ASP A 93 -16.24 8.45 -0.99
C ASP A 93 -15.09 9.19 -0.29
N TYR A 94 -14.13 8.46 0.28
CA TYR A 94 -12.93 9.04 0.85
C TYR A 94 -12.16 9.88 -0.18
N VAL A 95 -11.84 9.31 -1.34
CA VAL A 95 -11.12 10.02 -2.42
C VAL A 95 -11.89 11.25 -2.91
N ASN A 96 -13.19 11.10 -3.11
CA ASN A 96 -14.03 12.19 -3.62
C ASN A 96 -14.13 13.35 -2.63
N ASN A 97 -14.13 13.08 -1.33
CA ASN A 97 -14.16 14.10 -0.28
C ASN A 97 -12.85 14.89 -0.18
N LEU A 98 -11.72 14.29 -0.58
CA LEU A 98 -10.42 14.99 -0.60
C LEU A 98 -10.32 16.05 -1.71
N GLN A 99 -11.21 16.03 -2.71
CA GLN A 99 -11.22 16.97 -3.84
C GLN A 99 -9.84 17.09 -4.54
N LEU A 100 -9.19 15.96 -4.74
CA LEU A 100 -7.86 15.90 -5.35
C LEU A 100 -7.87 16.40 -6.80
N HIS A 101 -6.79 17.04 -7.20
CA HIS A 101 -6.55 17.50 -8.56
C HIS A 101 -5.22 16.97 -9.09
N ASP A 102 -5.14 16.74 -10.38
CA ASP A 102 -3.86 16.47 -11.03
C ASP A 102 -3.07 17.77 -11.28
N SER A 103 -1.89 17.64 -11.89
CA SER A 103 -1.03 18.79 -12.21
C SER A 103 -1.62 19.79 -13.22
N LEU A 104 -2.69 19.40 -13.91
CA LEU A 104 -3.42 20.25 -14.87
C LEU A 104 -4.70 20.84 -14.26
N GLY A 105 -4.96 20.62 -12.97
CA GLY A 105 -6.15 21.11 -12.27
C GLY A 105 -7.41 20.28 -12.53
N ARG A 106 -7.31 19.09 -13.14
CA ARG A 106 -8.47 18.22 -13.38
C ARG A 106 -8.81 17.46 -12.10
N ILE A 107 -10.08 17.45 -11.72
CA ILE A 107 -10.56 16.76 -10.52
C ILE A 107 -10.40 15.24 -10.69
N LEU A 108 -9.83 14.60 -9.67
CA LEU A 108 -9.67 13.16 -9.58
C LEU A 108 -10.82 12.57 -8.77
N LYS A 109 -11.62 11.70 -9.40
CA LYS A 109 -12.81 11.08 -8.78
C LYS A 109 -12.89 9.59 -9.07
N LEU A 110 -13.61 8.90 -8.20
CA LEU A 110 -14.04 7.51 -8.36
C LEU A 110 -15.56 7.42 -8.37
N ASP A 111 -16.09 6.52 -9.18
CA ASP A 111 -17.50 6.09 -9.12
C ASP A 111 -17.68 4.99 -8.06
N LYS A 112 -18.92 4.52 -7.85
CA LYS A 112 -19.29 3.47 -6.90
C LYS A 112 -18.54 2.15 -7.13
N ASN A 113 -18.09 1.91 -8.37
CA ASN A 113 -17.36 0.70 -8.74
C ASN A 113 -15.85 0.88 -8.63
N GLY A 114 -15.39 2.00 -8.07
CA GLY A 114 -13.98 2.30 -7.92
C GLY A 114 -13.27 2.63 -9.24
N ASN A 115 -14.00 3.05 -10.29
CA ASN A 115 -13.44 3.50 -11.55
C ASN A 115 -13.53 5.03 -11.65
N GLY A 116 -12.72 5.62 -12.51
CA GLY A 116 -12.77 7.06 -12.74
C GLY A 116 -11.40 7.68 -12.99
N THR A 117 -11.38 9.02 -12.94
CA THR A 117 -10.17 9.79 -13.24
C THR A 117 -9.04 9.53 -12.26
N PHE A 118 -9.34 9.25 -10.99
CA PHE A 118 -8.33 8.87 -10.00
C PHE A 118 -7.64 7.55 -10.37
N LYS A 119 -8.40 6.52 -10.72
CA LYS A 119 -7.83 5.24 -11.16
C LYS A 119 -6.98 5.38 -12.42
N ASN A 120 -7.46 6.17 -13.38
CA ASN A 120 -6.70 6.44 -14.60
C ASN A 120 -5.39 7.17 -14.29
N TYR A 121 -5.43 8.14 -13.40
CA TYR A 121 -4.24 8.86 -12.95
C TYR A 121 -3.20 7.93 -12.31
N VAL A 122 -3.63 7.01 -11.44
CA VAL A 122 -2.74 5.98 -10.87
C VAL A 122 -2.13 5.09 -11.96
N LYS A 123 -2.95 4.67 -12.95
CA LYS A 123 -2.47 3.87 -14.09
C LYS A 123 -1.43 4.60 -14.93
N GLU A 124 -1.56 5.91 -15.12
CA GLU A 124 -0.62 6.74 -15.87
C GLU A 124 0.81 6.68 -15.28
N PHE A 125 0.94 6.65 -13.95
CA PHE A 125 2.26 6.48 -13.32
C PHE A 125 2.90 5.12 -13.62
N ILE A 126 2.09 4.05 -13.61
CA ILE A 126 2.58 2.70 -13.92
C ILE A 126 3.01 2.62 -15.38
N VAL A 127 2.21 3.20 -16.29
CA VAL A 127 2.52 3.29 -17.72
C VAL A 127 3.81 4.08 -17.95
N ALA A 128 3.95 5.23 -17.30
CA ALA A 128 5.15 6.05 -17.43
C ALA A 128 6.41 5.33 -16.91
N ALA A 129 6.30 4.68 -15.75
CA ALA A 129 7.39 3.89 -15.17
C ALA A 129 7.80 2.71 -16.09
N ALA A 130 6.81 2.01 -16.65
CA ALA A 130 7.05 0.89 -17.56
C ALA A 130 7.71 1.34 -18.88
N ASN A 131 7.26 2.45 -19.47
CA ASN A 131 7.90 3.01 -20.67
C ASN A 131 9.34 3.45 -20.37
N LYS A 132 9.58 4.09 -19.21
CA LYS A 132 10.92 4.46 -18.78
C LYS A 132 11.83 3.23 -18.62
N ALA A 133 11.34 2.19 -17.98
CA ALA A 133 12.09 0.94 -17.81
C ALA A 133 12.41 0.28 -19.17
N ALA A 134 11.42 0.23 -20.08
CA ALA A 134 11.60 -0.29 -21.43
C ALA A 134 12.67 0.49 -22.20
N ALA A 135 12.65 1.83 -22.12
CA ALA A 135 13.66 2.70 -22.75
C ALA A 135 15.08 2.48 -22.18
N GLN A 136 15.18 2.00 -20.95
CA GLN A 136 16.45 1.62 -20.30
C GLN A 136 16.89 0.17 -20.60
N GLY A 137 16.15 -0.55 -21.46
CA GLY A 137 16.46 -1.93 -21.84
C GLY A 137 15.97 -3.00 -20.87
N THR A 138 15.08 -2.65 -19.92
CA THR A 138 14.49 -3.65 -19.03
C THR A 138 13.57 -4.59 -19.81
N ASP A 139 13.75 -5.90 -19.66
CA ASP A 139 12.84 -6.90 -20.22
C ASP A 139 11.51 -6.91 -19.48
N LEU A 140 10.46 -6.47 -20.16
CA LEU A 140 9.09 -6.45 -19.65
C LEU A 140 8.21 -7.55 -20.28
N SER A 141 8.78 -8.58 -20.89
CA SER A 141 8.02 -9.66 -21.55
C SER A 141 7.12 -10.44 -20.59
N LYS A 142 7.50 -10.55 -19.33
CA LYS A 142 6.73 -11.23 -18.28
C LYS A 142 5.58 -10.38 -17.69
N HIS A 143 5.52 -9.10 -18.05
CA HIS A 143 4.52 -8.16 -17.52
C HIS A 143 3.28 -8.16 -18.41
N THR A 144 2.52 -9.26 -18.36
CA THR A 144 1.36 -9.52 -19.24
C THR A 144 0.19 -8.56 -19.04
N TYR A 145 0.20 -7.80 -17.96
CA TYR A 145 -0.80 -6.76 -17.70
C TYR A 145 -0.59 -5.48 -18.53
N LEU A 146 0.58 -5.32 -19.19
CA LEU A 146 0.89 -4.15 -20.00
C LEU A 146 0.16 -4.20 -21.35
N VAL A 147 -0.61 -3.14 -21.63
CA VAL A 147 -1.28 -2.97 -22.92
C VAL A 147 -0.42 -2.11 -23.83
N ARG A 148 0.00 -2.68 -24.95
CA ARG A 148 0.89 -2.02 -25.90
C ARG A 148 0.11 -1.45 -27.09
N ASP A 149 0.61 -0.38 -27.64
CA ASP A 149 0.18 0.10 -28.93
C ASP A 149 0.73 -0.82 -30.03
N ASN A 150 -0.13 -1.27 -30.92
CA ASN A 150 0.24 -2.26 -31.95
C ASN A 150 1.17 -1.67 -33.05
N LYS A 151 1.22 -0.35 -33.20
CA LYS A 151 2.02 0.31 -34.24
C LYS A 151 3.38 0.72 -33.71
N THR A 152 3.41 1.26 -32.49
CA THR A 152 4.63 1.85 -31.91
C THR A 152 5.32 0.93 -30.91
N GLY A 153 4.60 -0.08 -30.38
CA GLY A 153 5.09 -0.93 -29.28
C GLY A 153 5.12 -0.23 -27.92
N ALA A 154 4.81 1.06 -27.86
CA ALA A 154 4.76 1.81 -26.61
C ALA A 154 3.66 1.26 -25.67
N ILE A 155 3.93 1.32 -24.37
CA ILE A 155 2.93 0.93 -23.37
C ILE A 155 1.96 2.11 -23.22
N LYS A 156 0.69 1.84 -23.51
CA LYS A 156 -0.38 2.86 -23.51
C LYS A 156 -1.37 2.72 -22.38
N ASP A 157 -1.47 1.56 -21.78
CA ASP A 157 -2.39 1.28 -20.68
C ASP A 157 -1.94 0.03 -19.90
N ILE A 158 -2.65 -0.27 -18.81
CA ILE A 158 -2.53 -1.51 -18.06
C ILE A 158 -3.91 -2.15 -17.85
N ASN A 159 -3.95 -3.48 -17.86
CA ASN A 159 -5.06 -4.23 -17.32
C ASN A 159 -4.94 -4.22 -15.79
N TRP A 160 -5.84 -3.52 -15.10
CA TRP A 160 -5.76 -3.29 -13.65
C TRP A 160 -5.84 -4.58 -12.83
N GLU A 161 -6.75 -5.47 -13.18
CA GLU A 161 -6.89 -6.76 -12.51
C GLU A 161 -5.65 -7.63 -12.68
N ALA A 162 -5.17 -7.77 -13.91
CA ALA A 162 -3.96 -8.52 -14.20
C ALA A 162 -2.73 -7.92 -13.51
N TYR A 163 -2.64 -6.59 -13.40
CA TYR A 163 -1.59 -5.90 -12.65
C TYR A 163 -1.61 -6.29 -11.17
N ASN A 164 -2.78 -6.23 -10.53
CA ASN A 164 -2.91 -6.56 -9.12
C ASN A 164 -2.66 -8.06 -8.85
N HIS A 165 -3.03 -8.94 -9.77
CA HIS A 165 -2.64 -10.35 -9.70
C HIS A 165 -1.12 -10.53 -9.83
N PHE A 166 -0.48 -9.78 -10.70
CA PHE A 166 0.98 -9.84 -10.89
C PHE A 166 1.74 -9.33 -9.68
N VAL A 167 1.36 -8.17 -9.13
CA VAL A 167 1.94 -7.60 -7.91
C VAL A 167 1.68 -8.52 -6.73
N SER A 168 0.53 -9.16 -6.72
CA SER A 168 0.07 -10.11 -5.70
C SER A 168 -0.26 -9.45 -4.36
N ARG A 169 -1.40 -9.83 -3.82
CA ARG A 169 -1.83 -9.42 -2.49
C ARG A 169 -0.97 -10.09 -1.42
N SER A 170 -0.45 -9.34 -0.48
CA SER A 170 0.43 -9.83 0.60
C SER A 170 -0.14 -9.72 2.00
N LYS A 171 -1.31 -9.10 2.16
CA LYS A 171 -1.94 -8.84 3.46
C LYS A 171 -3.40 -9.26 3.45
N ALA A 172 -3.90 -9.70 4.61
CA ALA A 172 -5.31 -9.87 4.86
C ALA A 172 -6.04 -8.52 4.92
N PRO A 173 -7.38 -8.48 4.78
CA PRO A 173 -8.15 -7.24 4.93
C PRO A 173 -7.98 -6.61 6.31
N GLY A 174 -7.86 -5.29 6.33
CA GLY A 174 -7.70 -4.53 7.58
C GLY A 174 -6.33 -4.70 8.24
N ALA A 175 -5.29 -5.06 7.48
CA ALA A 175 -3.97 -5.33 8.04
C ALA A 175 -3.19 -4.07 8.44
N PHE A 176 -3.61 -2.89 8.02
CA PHE A 176 -2.99 -1.64 8.43
C PHE A 176 -3.61 -1.09 9.72
N ASP A 177 -4.90 -1.32 9.95
CA ASP A 177 -5.62 -0.95 11.16
C ASP A 177 -6.43 -2.14 11.68
N SER A 178 -5.73 -3.19 12.09
CA SER A 178 -6.36 -4.41 12.59
C SER A 178 -6.78 -4.28 14.05
N ARG A 179 -8.03 -4.60 14.33
CA ARG A 179 -8.56 -4.64 15.70
C ARG A 179 -7.94 -5.75 16.56
N ALA A 180 -7.32 -6.73 15.93
CA ALA A 180 -6.64 -7.82 16.63
C ALA A 180 -5.25 -7.45 17.15
N ASN A 181 -4.73 -6.26 16.80
CA ASN A 181 -3.38 -5.81 17.16
C ASN A 181 -2.29 -6.82 16.80
N ASP A 182 -2.43 -7.42 15.63
CA ASP A 182 -1.57 -8.50 15.13
C ASP A 182 -0.58 -8.04 14.06
N THR A 183 -0.57 -6.75 13.74
CA THR A 183 0.35 -6.16 12.77
C THR A 183 1.36 -5.23 13.44
N GLY A 184 2.50 -5.03 12.78
CA GLY A 184 3.52 -4.10 13.27
C GLY A 184 3.05 -2.64 13.32
N GLU A 185 2.17 -2.26 12.41
CA GLU A 185 1.56 -0.96 12.33
C GLU A 185 0.66 -0.71 13.54
N ASN A 186 -0.21 -1.66 13.88
CA ASN A 186 -1.11 -1.54 15.04
C ASN A 186 -0.35 -1.51 16.36
N ASN A 187 0.71 -2.27 16.50
CA ASN A 187 1.56 -2.25 17.70
C ASN A 187 2.17 -0.87 17.96
N LEU A 188 2.40 -0.10 16.90
CA LEU A 188 3.02 1.21 17.01
C LEU A 188 2.00 2.34 17.16
N PHE A 189 0.84 2.23 16.51
CA PHE A 189 -0.14 3.32 16.41
C PHE A 189 -1.44 3.05 17.16
N GLY A 190 -1.62 1.88 17.70
CA GLY A 190 -2.88 1.45 18.28
C GLY A 190 -3.74 0.67 17.27
N THR A 191 -4.83 0.13 17.77
CA THR A 191 -5.71 -0.80 17.05
C THR A 191 -7.07 -0.20 16.73
N SER A 192 -7.37 1.00 17.21
CA SER A 192 -8.65 1.65 17.03
C SER A 192 -8.54 2.82 16.07
N THR A 193 -9.62 3.09 15.37
CA THR A 193 -9.77 4.30 14.55
C THR A 193 -9.52 5.59 15.34
N THR A 194 -9.86 5.60 16.62
CA THR A 194 -9.61 6.75 17.50
C THR A 194 -8.12 7.00 17.69
N ASP A 195 -7.35 5.96 18.00
CA ASP A 195 -5.91 6.07 18.17
C ASP A 195 -5.24 6.49 16.87
N ASN A 196 -5.65 5.87 15.78
CA ASN A 196 -5.15 6.18 14.46
C ASN A 196 -5.45 7.63 14.05
N ASN A 197 -6.66 8.10 14.24
CA ASN A 197 -7.04 9.48 13.97
C ASN A 197 -6.27 10.49 14.81
N HIS A 198 -6.05 10.17 16.07
CA HIS A 198 -5.25 11.03 16.95
C HIS A 198 -3.84 11.25 16.39
N PHE A 199 -3.21 10.18 15.93
CA PHE A 199 -1.85 10.26 15.42
C PHE A 199 -1.72 10.77 13.99
N THR A 200 -2.69 10.47 13.12
CA THR A 200 -2.54 10.80 11.69
C THR A 200 -3.08 12.17 11.33
N ILE A 201 -4.18 12.59 11.91
CA ILE A 201 -4.83 13.85 11.55
C ILE A 201 -4.48 14.96 12.53
N THR A 202 -4.71 14.74 13.80
CA THR A 202 -4.53 15.81 14.82
C THR A 202 -3.07 16.17 15.03
N ALA A 203 -2.18 15.19 14.92
CA ALA A 203 -0.76 15.44 15.09
C ALA A 203 -0.09 16.07 13.86
N ALA A 204 -0.73 16.02 12.69
CA ALA A 204 -0.22 16.67 11.47
C ALA A 204 -0.64 18.14 11.34
N LEU A 205 -1.58 18.60 12.16
CA LEU A 205 -2.03 20.00 12.26
C LEU A 205 -1.32 20.73 13.39
#